data_e1e1260ac31514a2b0e01038aa6fd8e4
#
_entry.id   e1e1260ac31514a2b0e01038aa6fd8e4
#
_cell.length_a   1.000
_cell.length_b   1.000
_cell.length_c   1.000
_cell.angle_alpha   90.00
_cell.angle_beta   90.00
_cell.angle_gamma   90.00
#
_symmetry.space_group_name_H-M   'P 1'
#
loop_
_entity.id
_entity.type
_entity.pdbx_description
1 polymer ?
#
loop_
_entity_poly.entity_id
_entity_poly.type
_entity_poly.pdbx_seq_one_letter_code
_entity_poly.pdbx_strand_id
1 'polypeptide(L)'
;MSNMDAGIVFLAELTNTAQSGDLPAYALTTVSRDWYEERAIGFRRQYAAKGVNEQVDLLIRTRYQPKARIGKYAILGNGDQFRITNITQAKSDDTGLRYTEWTLTRMDQNYEVAE
;
A
#
# COMPACT_ATOMS: atom_id res chain seq x y z
N MET A 1 -10.02 -6.04 -19.57
CA MET A 1 -9.78 -7.08 -18.58
C MET A 1 -8.69 -6.65 -17.61
N SER A 2 -8.97 -6.80 -16.35
CA SER A 2 -8.02 -6.39 -15.33
C SER A 2 -6.95 -7.46 -15.17
N ASN A 3 -5.71 -7.10 -15.47
CA ASN A 3 -4.58 -8.01 -15.33
C ASN A 3 -3.77 -7.57 -14.10
N MET A 4 -3.86 -8.31 -13.03
CA MET A 4 -3.06 -8.04 -11.83
C MET A 4 -1.62 -8.51 -12.07
N ASP A 5 -0.97 -7.93 -13.08
CA ASP A 5 0.30 -8.42 -13.59
C ASP A 5 1.46 -7.42 -13.51
N ALA A 6 1.24 -6.27 -12.88
CA ALA A 6 2.33 -5.31 -12.69
C ALA A 6 3.37 -5.82 -11.70
N GLY A 7 2.99 -6.69 -10.78
CA GLY A 7 3.90 -7.28 -9.83
C GLY A 7 3.19 -7.75 -8.58
N ILE A 8 3.99 -7.94 -7.53
CA ILE A 8 3.50 -8.38 -6.23
C ILE A 8 3.64 -7.23 -5.24
N VAL A 9 2.60 -7.03 -4.43
CA VAL A 9 2.63 -6.08 -3.32
C VAL A 9 2.46 -6.86 -2.02
N PHE A 10 3.28 -6.52 -1.04
CA PHE A 10 3.16 -7.06 0.31
C PHE A 10 2.49 -6.02 1.20
N LEU A 11 1.45 -6.42 1.88
CA LEU A 11 0.87 -5.61 2.95
C LEU A 11 1.73 -5.81 4.19
N ALA A 12 2.13 -4.73 4.83
CA ALA A 12 3.02 -4.79 5.98
C ALA A 12 2.56 -3.90 7.11
N GLU A 13 2.96 -4.27 8.32
CA GLU A 13 2.71 -3.51 9.53
C GLU A 13 4.03 -3.11 10.15
N LEU A 14 4.06 -1.93 10.75
CA LEU A 14 5.23 -1.48 11.48
C LEU A 14 5.21 -2.09 12.88
N THR A 15 6.27 -2.79 13.22
CA THR A 15 6.39 -3.45 14.52
C THR A 15 7.68 -3.02 15.20
N ASN A 16 7.64 -2.96 16.54
CA ASN A 16 8.82 -2.70 17.35
C ASN A 16 9.49 -4.04 17.63
N THR A 17 10.69 -4.23 17.12
CA THR A 17 11.44 -5.47 17.28
C THR A 17 12.48 -5.41 18.39
N ALA A 18 12.60 -4.27 19.09
CA ALA A 18 13.53 -4.13 20.20
C ALA A 18 13.11 -5.00 21.37
N GLN A 19 14.11 -5.50 22.09
CA GLN A 19 13.84 -6.23 23.34
C GLN A 19 13.51 -5.24 24.45
N SER A 20 12.87 -5.76 25.48
CA SER A 20 12.50 -4.94 26.63
C SER A 20 13.74 -4.26 27.23
N GLY A 21 13.64 -2.96 27.42
CA GLY A 21 14.75 -2.15 27.95
C GLY A 21 15.66 -1.53 26.90
N ASP A 22 15.54 -1.95 25.65
CA ASP A 22 16.32 -1.38 24.56
C ASP A 22 15.60 -0.18 23.94
N LEU A 23 16.32 0.62 23.17
CA LEU A 23 15.73 1.68 22.37
C LEU A 23 14.79 1.06 21.33
N PRO A 24 13.66 1.70 21.04
CA PRO A 24 12.74 1.17 20.04
C PRO A 24 13.42 0.98 18.69
N ALA A 25 13.20 -0.18 18.09
CA ALA A 25 13.67 -0.49 16.76
C ALA A 25 12.48 -0.98 15.95
N TYR A 26 12.19 -0.32 14.85
CA TYR A 26 10.99 -0.63 14.07
C TYR A 26 11.37 -1.34 12.78
N ALA A 27 10.54 -2.29 12.41
CA ALA A 27 10.67 -3.02 11.16
C ALA A 27 9.28 -3.26 10.58
N LEU A 28 9.23 -3.46 9.28
CA LEU A 28 7.99 -3.83 8.61
C LEU A 28 7.87 -5.34 8.60
N THR A 29 6.74 -5.84 9.08
CA THR A 29 6.41 -7.26 9.06
C THR A 29 5.33 -7.49 8.02
N THR A 30 5.58 -8.39 7.07
CA THR A 30 4.62 -8.68 6.03
C THR A 30 3.43 -9.46 6.59
N VAL A 31 2.23 -9.04 6.20
CA VAL A 31 0.97 -9.64 6.65
C VAL A 31 0.38 -10.50 5.55
N SER A 32 0.44 -10.02 4.32
CA SER A 32 -0.13 -10.72 3.17
C SER A 32 0.58 -10.28 1.91
N ARG A 33 0.30 -11.00 0.83
CA ARG A 33 0.88 -10.67 -0.46
C ARG A 33 -0.20 -10.83 -1.52
N ASP A 34 -0.20 -9.92 -2.50
CA ASP A 34 -1.19 -9.90 -3.56
C ASP A 34 -0.55 -9.49 -4.87
N TRP A 35 -1.11 -9.97 -5.97
CA TRP A 35 -0.80 -9.44 -7.29
C TRP A 35 -1.51 -8.10 -7.45
N TYR A 36 -0.88 -7.16 -8.13
CA TYR A 36 -1.48 -5.85 -8.32
C TYR A 36 -1.34 -5.38 -9.77
N GLU A 37 -2.16 -4.40 -10.12
CA GLU A 37 -2.00 -3.61 -11.33
C GLU A 37 -1.88 -2.15 -10.95
N GLU A 38 -1.11 -1.39 -11.74
CA GLU A 38 -1.02 0.04 -11.53
C GLU A 38 -2.22 0.73 -12.17
N ARG A 39 -2.69 1.77 -11.50
CA ARG A 39 -3.80 2.59 -11.99
C ARG A 39 -3.30 4.00 -12.23
N ALA A 40 -3.85 4.64 -13.26
CA ALA A 40 -3.53 6.04 -13.51
C ALA A 40 -4.12 6.90 -12.40
N ILE A 41 -3.31 7.84 -11.88
CA ILE A 41 -3.77 8.80 -10.90
C ILE A 41 -4.51 9.89 -11.65
N GLY A 42 -5.80 10.08 -11.35
CA GLY A 42 -6.58 11.13 -11.98
C GLY A 42 -6.09 12.51 -11.57
N PHE A 43 -6.16 13.45 -12.49
CA PHE A 43 -5.74 14.83 -12.24
C PHE A 43 -6.39 15.41 -10.99
N ARG A 44 -7.68 15.15 -10.82
CA ARG A 44 -8.43 15.68 -9.68
C ARG A 44 -7.91 15.11 -8.36
N ARG A 45 -7.53 13.84 -8.35
CA ARG A 45 -6.99 13.20 -7.14
C ARG A 45 -5.64 13.77 -6.76
N GLN A 46 -4.75 13.99 -7.73
CA GLN A 46 -3.45 14.61 -7.46
C GLN A 46 -3.61 16.00 -6.88
N TYR A 47 -4.55 16.76 -7.41
CA TYR A 47 -4.80 18.11 -6.93
C TYR A 47 -5.31 18.11 -5.50
N ALA A 48 -6.22 17.20 -5.17
CA ALA A 48 -6.75 17.09 -3.81
C ALA A 48 -5.64 16.69 -2.82
N ALA A 49 -4.76 15.78 -3.22
CA ALA A 49 -3.65 15.35 -2.37
C ALA A 49 -2.72 16.51 -2.05
N LYS A 50 -2.43 17.36 -3.03
CA LYS A 50 -1.62 18.55 -2.81
C LYS A 50 -2.26 19.52 -1.83
N GLY A 51 -3.58 19.64 -1.88
CA GLY A 51 -4.31 20.52 -0.99
C GLY A 51 -4.23 20.14 0.47
N VAL A 52 -3.94 18.86 0.76
CA VAL A 52 -3.78 18.36 2.13
C VAL A 52 -2.34 18.03 2.48
N ASN A 53 -1.39 18.53 1.70
CA ASN A 53 0.04 18.34 1.90
C ASN A 53 0.49 16.87 1.80
N GLU A 54 -0.30 16.05 1.12
CA GLU A 54 0.09 14.67 0.86
C GLU A 54 0.36 14.49 -0.62
N GLN A 55 1.41 13.75 -0.92
CA GLN A 55 1.77 13.42 -2.29
C GLN A 55 1.35 11.99 -2.57
N VAL A 56 0.56 11.81 -3.64
CA VAL A 56 0.20 10.48 -4.11
C VAL A 56 1.20 10.08 -5.17
N ASP A 57 1.99 9.06 -4.89
CA ASP A 57 3.04 8.60 -5.80
C ASP A 57 2.60 7.44 -6.67
N LEU A 58 1.69 6.62 -6.15
CA LEU A 58 1.27 5.42 -6.86
C LEU A 58 -0.15 5.04 -6.45
N LEU A 59 -0.92 4.60 -7.42
CA LEU A 59 -2.24 4.04 -7.19
C LEU A 59 -2.24 2.62 -7.74
N ILE A 60 -2.54 1.66 -6.89
CA ILE A 60 -2.58 0.26 -7.30
C ILE A 60 -3.95 -0.34 -7.00
N ARG A 61 -4.25 -1.42 -7.72
CA ARG A 61 -5.47 -2.19 -7.49
C ARG A 61 -5.10 -3.65 -7.32
N THR A 62 -5.65 -4.27 -6.29
CA THR A 62 -5.51 -5.70 -6.04
C THR A 62 -6.89 -6.35 -6.00
N ARG A 63 -6.92 -7.67 -5.90
CA ARG A 63 -8.13 -8.35 -5.50
C ARG A 63 -8.52 -7.88 -4.10
N TYR A 64 -9.75 -8.15 -3.72
CA TYR A 64 -10.26 -7.72 -2.42
C TYR A 64 -9.30 -8.14 -1.30
N GLN A 65 -8.81 -7.13 -0.57
CA GLN A 65 -7.89 -7.34 0.55
C GLN A 65 -8.43 -6.60 1.78
N PRO A 66 -9.19 -7.29 2.63
CA PRO A 66 -9.83 -6.63 3.78
C PRO A 66 -8.84 -6.16 4.85
N LYS A 67 -7.62 -6.69 4.84
CA LYS A 67 -6.60 -6.30 5.81
C LYS A 67 -5.90 -4.99 5.46
N ALA A 68 -6.02 -4.53 4.21
CA ALA A 68 -5.39 -3.29 3.78
C ALA A 68 -6.12 -2.11 4.42
N ARG A 69 -5.38 -1.25 5.11
CA ARG A 69 -5.93 -0.12 5.85
C ARG A 69 -4.99 1.07 5.80
N ILE A 70 -5.57 2.25 5.98
CA ILE A 70 -4.80 3.48 6.12
C ILE A 70 -3.90 3.34 7.34
N GLY A 71 -2.66 3.78 7.19
CA GLY A 71 -1.67 3.69 8.27
C GLY A 71 -0.80 2.46 8.23
N LYS A 72 -1.14 1.49 7.40
CA LYS A 72 -0.26 0.35 7.12
C LYS A 72 0.65 0.68 5.94
N TYR A 73 1.46 -0.28 5.55
CA TYR A 73 2.52 -0.08 4.57
C TYR A 73 2.40 -1.07 3.44
N ALA A 74 2.94 -0.70 2.29
CA ALA A 74 2.99 -1.56 1.11
C ALA A 74 4.44 -1.67 0.65
N ILE A 75 4.88 -2.89 0.39
CA ILE A 75 6.21 -3.16 -0.14
C ILE A 75 6.02 -3.83 -1.50
N LEU A 76 6.55 -3.20 -2.54
CA LEU A 76 6.47 -3.77 -3.88
C LEU A 76 7.55 -4.83 -4.07
N GLY A 77 7.36 -5.68 -5.05
CA GLY A 77 8.29 -6.78 -5.30
C GLY A 77 9.73 -6.36 -5.56
N ASN A 78 9.94 -5.11 -5.99
CA ASN A 78 11.28 -4.56 -6.19
C ASN A 78 11.91 -4.01 -4.90
N GLY A 79 11.19 -4.05 -3.78
CA GLY A 79 11.66 -3.55 -2.50
C GLY A 79 11.24 -2.14 -2.15
N ASP A 80 10.59 -1.43 -3.06
CA ASP A 80 10.11 -0.07 -2.77
C ASP A 80 9.04 -0.09 -1.69
N GLN A 81 9.17 0.81 -0.73
CA GLN A 81 8.25 0.91 0.40
C GLN A 81 7.40 2.16 0.32
N PHE A 82 6.12 2.00 0.61
CA PHE A 82 5.15 3.07 0.57
C PHE A 82 4.28 3.03 1.82
N ARG A 83 3.79 4.20 2.19
CA ARG A 83 2.76 4.31 3.22
C ARG A 83 1.40 4.31 2.54
N ILE A 84 0.45 3.58 3.11
CA ILE A 84 -0.92 3.57 2.61
C ILE A 84 -1.63 4.79 3.17
N THR A 85 -2.02 5.71 2.28
CA THR A 85 -2.68 6.95 2.68
C THR A 85 -4.18 6.93 2.41
N ASN A 86 -4.63 6.00 1.58
CA ASN A 86 -6.06 5.80 1.38
C ASN A 86 -6.32 4.38 0.87
N ILE A 87 -7.49 3.85 1.20
CA ILE A 87 -7.95 2.54 0.74
C ILE A 87 -9.39 2.67 0.29
N THR A 88 -9.68 2.14 -0.88
CA THR A 88 -11.05 2.07 -1.40
C THR A 88 -11.41 0.61 -1.64
N GLN A 89 -12.45 0.14 -0.96
CA GLN A 89 -13.01 -1.18 -1.19
C GLN A 89 -14.21 -1.02 -2.11
N ALA A 90 -14.17 -1.63 -3.26
CA ALA A 90 -15.19 -1.43 -4.27
C ALA A 90 -15.53 -2.72 -4.98
N LYS A 91 -16.51 -2.65 -5.86
CA LYS A 91 -16.98 -3.80 -6.63
C LYS A 91 -17.03 -3.39 -8.10
N SER A 92 -16.47 -4.22 -8.96
CA SER A 92 -16.48 -3.97 -10.39
C SER A 92 -17.91 -4.12 -10.94
N ASP A 93 -18.35 -3.13 -11.70
CA ASP A 93 -19.66 -3.18 -12.36
C ASP A 93 -19.70 -4.26 -13.44
N ASP A 94 -18.55 -4.48 -14.09
CA ASP A 94 -18.48 -5.43 -15.21
C ASP A 94 -18.49 -6.88 -14.75
N THR A 95 -17.72 -7.19 -13.72
CA THR A 95 -17.51 -8.57 -13.29
C THR A 95 -18.24 -8.92 -12.01
N GLY A 96 -18.67 -7.92 -11.24
CA GLY A 96 -19.25 -8.14 -9.93
C GLY A 96 -18.22 -8.51 -8.86
N LEU A 97 -16.95 -8.57 -9.20
CA LEU A 97 -15.90 -8.94 -8.27
C LEU A 97 -15.46 -7.75 -7.43
N ARG A 98 -15.16 -7.99 -6.18
CA ARG A 98 -14.62 -6.97 -5.30
C ARG A 98 -13.15 -6.75 -5.58
N TYR A 99 -12.71 -5.50 -5.35
CA TYR A 99 -11.30 -5.17 -5.45
C TYR A 99 -10.96 -4.11 -4.42
N THR A 100 -9.67 -3.94 -4.18
CA THR A 100 -9.14 -2.95 -3.27
C THR A 100 -8.22 -2.01 -4.06
N GLU A 101 -8.45 -0.70 -3.94
CA GLU A 101 -7.54 0.31 -4.49
C GLU A 101 -6.74 0.90 -3.35
N TRP A 102 -5.42 0.93 -3.52
CA TRP A 102 -4.48 1.43 -2.51
C TRP A 102 -3.85 2.70 -3.04
N THR A 103 -3.98 3.78 -2.29
CA THR A 103 -3.29 5.03 -2.58
C THR A 103 -2.01 5.04 -1.76
N LEU A 104 -0.87 5.12 -2.45
CA LEU A 104 0.43 4.92 -1.84
C LEU A 104 1.27 6.20 -1.94
N THR A 105 1.95 6.53 -0.87
CA THR A 105 2.87 7.67 -0.79
C THR A 105 4.25 7.13 -0.41
N ARG A 106 5.27 7.54 -1.17
CA ARG A 106 6.64 7.12 -0.91
C ARG A 106 7.10 7.65 0.45
N MET A 107 7.81 6.80 1.17
CA MET A 107 8.32 7.19 2.49
C MET A 107 9.67 7.89 2.37
N ASP A 108 9.96 8.76 3.32
CA ASP A 108 11.24 9.47 3.38
C ASP A 108 12.39 8.53 3.69
N GLN A 109 12.12 7.47 4.42
CA GLN A 109 13.14 6.48 4.78
C GLN A 109 12.50 5.10 4.71
N ASN A 110 13.33 4.11 4.43
CA ASN A 110 12.89 2.73 4.40
C ASN A 110 13.17 2.05 5.75
N TYR A 111 12.29 1.13 6.11
CA TYR A 111 12.48 0.27 7.28
C TYR A 111 13.03 -1.06 6.85
N GLU A 112 13.67 -1.76 7.78
CA GLU A 112 14.02 -3.16 7.55
C GLU A 112 12.74 -3.99 7.46
N VAL A 113 12.78 -5.03 6.65
CA VAL A 113 11.67 -5.96 6.50
C VAL A 113 11.97 -7.19 7.31
N ALA A 114 11.16 -7.43 8.34
CA ALA A 114 11.27 -8.63 9.16
C ALA A 114 10.43 -9.74 8.51
N GLU A 115 10.99 -10.91 8.42
CA GLU A 115 10.30 -12.07 7.88
C GLU A 115 9.75 -12.96 8.99
#